data_76ea6985afb1d1cc8e3de2ac906a6402
#
_entry.id   76ea6985afb1d1cc8e3de2ac906a6402
#
_cell.length_a   1.000
_cell.length_b   1.000
_cell.length_c   1.000
_cell.angle_alpha   90.00
_cell.angle_beta   90.00
_cell.angle_gamma   90.00
#
_symmetry.space_group_name_H-M   'P 1'
#
loop_
_entity.id
_entity.type
_entity.pdbx_description
1 polymer ?
#
loop_
_entity_poly.entity_id
_entity_poly.type
_entity_poly.pdbx_seq_one_letter_code
_entity_poly.pdbx_strand_id
1 'polypeptide(L)'
;MSYADELADLLQAERELQQKSIACDVIKAVKLYPFTEKIIADLSKYKIILFAEECIANGSIGEHLEYALQQNGWNGRFIHCAVRNACLPHASVAQIKQATGLDAAHLVQAVQMAVTKGENLL
;
A
#
# COMPACT_ATOMS: atom_id res chain seq x y z
N MET A 1 -2.38 1.69 3.40
CA MET A 1 -1.95 1.25 4.75
C MET A 1 -0.44 1.33 4.86
N SER A 2 0.09 1.72 5.99
CA SER A 2 1.53 1.73 6.30
C SER A 2 1.75 1.70 7.81
N TYR A 3 3.01 1.57 8.24
CA TYR A 3 3.37 1.55 9.67
C TYR A 3 4.49 2.53 10.04
N ALA A 4 5.16 3.15 9.09
CA ALA A 4 6.32 4.01 9.32
C ALA A 4 6.11 5.44 8.78
N ASP A 5 7.15 6.02 8.22
CA ASP A 5 7.19 7.43 7.79
C ASP A 5 6.38 7.72 6.51
N GLU A 6 5.87 6.69 5.82
CA GLU A 6 5.02 6.86 4.62
C GLU A 6 3.64 7.41 4.94
N LEU A 7 3.30 7.56 6.22
CA LEU A 7 1.97 8.06 6.61
C LEU A 7 1.67 9.45 6.01
N ALA A 8 2.66 10.33 5.96
CA ALA A 8 2.50 11.66 5.37
C ALA A 8 2.18 11.59 3.87
N ASP A 9 2.90 10.74 3.13
CA ASP A 9 2.66 10.50 1.70
C ASP A 9 1.30 9.85 1.45
N LEU A 10 0.88 8.91 2.31
CA LEU A 10 -0.44 8.29 2.24
C LEU A 10 -1.57 9.28 2.49
N LEU A 11 -1.43 10.18 3.46
CA LEU A 11 -2.43 11.21 3.74
C LEU A 11 -2.52 12.23 2.60
N GLN A 12 -1.41 12.58 1.98
CA GLN A 12 -1.41 13.43 0.79
C GLN A 12 -2.08 12.69 -0.38
N ALA A 13 -1.72 11.43 -0.63
CA ALA A 13 -2.32 10.62 -1.68
C ALA A 13 -3.84 10.45 -1.50
N GLU A 14 -4.31 10.26 -0.26
CA GLU A 14 -5.74 10.17 0.06
C GLU A 14 -6.49 11.45 -0.34
N ARG A 15 -5.95 12.62 0.01
CA ARG A 15 -6.56 13.91 -0.39
C ARG A 15 -6.64 14.08 -1.90
N GLU A 16 -5.59 13.71 -2.62
CA GLU A 16 -5.55 13.78 -4.08
C GLU A 16 -6.54 12.78 -4.71
N LEU A 17 -6.67 11.59 -4.16
CA LEU A 17 -7.64 10.59 -4.62
C LEU A 17 -9.08 11.04 -4.37
N GLN A 18 -9.37 11.67 -3.24
CA GLN A 18 -10.69 12.25 -2.97
C GLN A 18 -11.07 13.32 -3.99
N GLN A 19 -10.13 14.18 -4.41
CA GLN A 19 -10.38 15.17 -5.47
C GLN A 19 -10.71 14.52 -6.81
N LYS A 20 -10.28 13.27 -7.01
CA LYS A 20 -10.56 12.44 -8.20
C LYS A 20 -11.76 11.51 -8.01
N SER A 21 -12.58 11.76 -6.99
CA SER A 21 -13.76 10.95 -6.65
C SER A 21 -13.46 9.48 -6.31
N ILE A 22 -12.26 9.21 -5.82
CA ILE A 22 -11.87 7.91 -5.30
C ILE A 22 -11.83 7.99 -3.78
N ALA A 23 -12.84 7.41 -3.13
CA ALA A 23 -12.90 7.32 -1.67
C ALA A 23 -11.96 6.22 -1.16
N CYS A 24 -11.14 6.54 -0.18
CA CYS A 24 -10.26 5.58 0.46
C CYS A 24 -10.00 5.94 1.92
N ASP A 25 -9.61 4.96 2.70
CA ASP A 25 -9.22 5.11 4.10
C ASP A 25 -7.71 4.95 4.24
N VAL A 26 -7.10 5.77 5.09
CA VAL A 26 -5.70 5.62 5.49
C VAL A 26 -5.63 4.88 6.81
N ILE A 27 -4.94 3.75 6.80
CA ILE A 27 -4.78 2.89 7.98
C ILE A 27 -3.30 2.89 8.39
N LYS A 28 -3.03 3.34 9.62
CA LYS A 28 -1.71 3.17 10.24
C LYS A 28 -1.68 1.89 11.06
N ALA A 29 -0.80 0.97 10.71
CA ALA A 29 -0.59 -0.24 11.47
C ALA A 29 0.31 0.05 12.68
N VAL A 30 -0.19 -0.17 13.87
CA VAL A 30 0.56 -0.01 15.13
C VAL A 30 1.15 -1.34 15.57
N LYS A 31 0.45 -2.44 15.34
CA LYS A 31 0.92 -3.80 15.57
C LYS A 31 1.11 -4.51 14.23
N LEU A 32 2.33 -4.93 13.97
CA LEU A 32 2.72 -5.49 12.67
C LEU A 32 2.60 -7.01 12.60
N TYR A 33 2.77 -7.70 13.72
CA TYR A 33 2.76 -9.16 13.77
C TYR A 33 2.44 -9.67 15.18
N PRO A 34 1.73 -10.80 15.33
CA PRO A 34 0.96 -11.50 14.29
C PRO A 34 -0.28 -10.72 13.86
N PHE A 35 -0.75 -10.95 12.63
CA PHE A 35 -2.03 -10.42 12.18
C PHE A 35 -3.17 -11.17 12.88
N THR A 36 -4.02 -10.45 13.59
CA THR A 36 -5.18 -11.04 14.26
C THR A 36 -6.31 -11.30 13.26
N GLU A 37 -7.18 -12.25 13.54
CA GLU A 37 -8.38 -12.52 12.75
C GLU A 37 -9.22 -11.25 12.54
N LYS A 38 -9.32 -10.41 13.58
CA LYS A 38 -10.03 -9.15 13.51
C LYS A 38 -9.43 -8.19 12.48
N ILE A 39 -8.11 -8.04 12.45
CA ILE A 39 -7.42 -7.18 11.46
C ILE A 39 -7.66 -7.71 10.05
N ILE A 40 -7.51 -9.00 9.84
CA ILE A 40 -7.76 -9.63 8.54
C ILE A 40 -9.22 -9.43 8.10
N ALA A 41 -10.18 -9.63 8.99
CA ALA A 41 -11.61 -9.42 8.70
C ALA A 41 -11.92 -7.96 8.36
N ASP A 42 -11.33 -7.01 9.10
CA ASP A 42 -11.54 -5.58 8.83
C ASP A 42 -10.93 -5.15 7.49
N LEU A 43 -9.75 -5.64 7.16
CA LEU A 43 -9.10 -5.37 5.87
C LEU A 43 -9.79 -6.06 4.70
N SER A 44 -10.38 -7.24 4.92
CA SER A 44 -11.09 -7.99 3.87
C SER A 44 -12.35 -7.31 3.33
N LYS A 45 -12.81 -6.25 3.97
CA LYS A 45 -13.92 -5.42 3.48
C LYS A 45 -13.53 -4.54 2.28
N TYR A 46 -12.26 -4.30 2.08
CA TYR A 46 -11.75 -3.48 0.98
C TYR A 46 -11.50 -4.33 -0.26
N LYS A 47 -11.87 -3.81 -1.42
CA LYS A 47 -11.60 -4.45 -2.72
C LYS A 47 -10.16 -4.25 -3.18
N ILE A 48 -9.55 -3.14 -2.78
CA ILE A 48 -8.18 -2.76 -3.10
C ILE A 48 -7.48 -2.37 -1.81
N ILE A 49 -6.32 -2.94 -1.57
CA ILE A 49 -5.46 -2.59 -0.45
C ILE A 49 -4.09 -2.20 -1.01
N LEU A 50 -3.68 -0.96 -0.77
CA LEU A 50 -2.30 -0.53 -1.01
C LEU A 50 -1.54 -0.54 0.32
N PHE A 51 -0.42 -1.24 0.36
CA PHE A 51 0.49 -1.29 1.49
C PHE A 51 1.84 -0.69 1.10
N ALA A 52 2.23 0.39 1.77
CA ALA A 52 3.47 1.09 1.53
C ALA A 52 4.44 0.88 2.70
N GLU A 53 5.68 0.51 2.40
CA GLU A 53 6.73 0.28 3.39
C GLU A 53 8.14 0.55 2.85
N GLU A 54 8.97 1.20 3.65
CA GLU A 54 10.38 1.49 3.31
C GLU A 54 11.29 0.30 3.62
N CYS A 55 11.01 -0.84 3.04
CA CYS A 55 11.88 -2.01 3.15
C CYS A 55 11.94 -2.78 1.84
N ILE A 56 12.84 -3.75 1.78
CA ILE A 56 12.92 -4.68 0.65
C ILE A 56 11.64 -5.52 0.62
N ALA A 57 11.03 -5.64 -0.57
CA ALA A 57 9.75 -6.31 -0.74
C ALA A 57 9.75 -7.78 -0.28
N ASN A 58 10.83 -8.52 -0.57
CA ASN A 58 10.93 -9.93 -0.21
C ASN A 58 11.05 -10.14 1.30
N GLY A 59 10.16 -10.94 1.88
CA GLY A 59 10.11 -11.21 3.32
C GLY A 59 9.58 -10.07 4.17
N SER A 60 8.98 -9.07 3.56
CA SER A 60 8.45 -7.89 4.24
C SER A 60 7.10 -8.14 4.91
N ILE A 61 6.67 -7.19 5.74
CA ILE A 61 5.35 -7.23 6.38
C ILE A 61 4.21 -7.20 5.35
N GLY A 62 4.36 -6.43 4.26
CA GLY A 62 3.37 -6.39 3.18
C GLY A 62 3.18 -7.74 2.49
N GLU A 63 4.26 -8.47 2.22
CA GLU A 63 4.19 -9.82 1.66
C GLU A 63 3.48 -10.80 2.60
N HIS A 64 3.80 -10.74 3.90
CA HIS A 64 3.11 -11.56 4.91
C HIS A 64 1.62 -11.21 5.04
N LEU A 65 1.29 -9.92 4.97
CA LEU A 65 -0.10 -9.47 5.03
C LEU A 65 -0.91 -9.95 3.82
N GLU A 66 -0.35 -9.80 2.62
CA GLU A 66 -0.99 -10.28 1.38
C GLU A 66 -1.28 -11.79 1.48
N TYR A 67 -0.29 -12.58 1.90
CA TYR A 67 -0.45 -14.02 2.11
C TYR A 67 -1.54 -14.33 3.13
N ALA A 68 -1.55 -13.64 4.29
CA ALA A 68 -2.57 -13.84 5.31
C ALA A 68 -3.99 -13.53 4.82
N LEU A 69 -4.17 -12.47 4.05
CA LEU A 69 -5.45 -12.12 3.44
C LEU A 69 -5.93 -13.20 2.46
N GLN A 70 -5.05 -13.68 1.59
CA GLN A 70 -5.38 -14.73 0.63
C GLN A 70 -5.74 -16.05 1.32
N GLN A 71 -5.01 -16.45 2.37
CA GLN A 71 -5.32 -17.65 3.14
C GLN A 71 -6.68 -17.57 3.84
N ASN A 72 -7.18 -16.38 4.11
CA ASN A 72 -8.50 -16.14 4.68
C ASN A 72 -9.60 -15.88 3.62
N GLY A 73 -9.33 -16.20 2.36
CA GLY A 73 -10.30 -16.14 1.28
C GLY A 73 -10.53 -14.75 0.68
N TRP A 74 -9.71 -13.75 1.04
CA TRP A 74 -9.77 -12.45 0.39
C TRP A 74 -9.28 -12.54 -1.06
N ASN A 75 -10.07 -12.03 -1.98
CA ASN A 75 -9.80 -12.06 -3.42
C ASN A 75 -9.70 -10.67 -4.04
N GLY A 76 -9.49 -9.65 -3.22
CA GLY A 76 -9.28 -8.30 -3.69
C GLY A 76 -7.91 -8.09 -4.33
N ARG A 77 -7.60 -6.86 -4.66
CA ARG A 77 -6.32 -6.48 -5.26
C ARG A 77 -5.37 -5.92 -4.23
N PHE A 78 -4.22 -6.55 -4.04
CA PHE A 78 -3.15 -6.07 -3.19
C PHE A 78 -2.11 -5.30 -4.03
N ILE A 79 -1.76 -4.10 -3.60
CA ILE A 79 -0.72 -3.27 -4.20
C ILE A 79 0.37 -3.10 -3.16
N HIS A 80 1.50 -3.76 -3.37
CA HIS A 80 2.64 -3.69 -2.48
C HIS A 80 3.65 -2.68 -3.00
N CYS A 81 3.73 -1.52 -2.35
CA CYS A 81 4.71 -0.47 -2.60
C CYS A 81 5.87 -0.62 -1.61
N ALA A 82 6.98 -1.16 -2.09
CA ALA A 82 8.19 -1.41 -1.30
C ALA A 82 9.43 -1.28 -2.18
N VAL A 83 10.59 -1.23 -1.57
CA VAL A 83 11.86 -1.18 -2.29
C VAL A 83 12.13 -2.50 -2.99
N ARG A 84 12.23 -2.47 -4.32
CA ARG A 84 12.48 -3.69 -5.11
C ARG A 84 13.95 -3.91 -5.47
N ASN A 85 14.76 -2.86 -5.40
CA ASN A 85 16.20 -2.92 -5.65
C ASN A 85 16.97 -2.82 -4.34
N ALA A 86 17.87 -3.75 -4.08
CA ALA A 86 18.68 -3.79 -2.87
C ALA A 86 19.77 -2.68 -2.81
N CYS A 87 20.17 -2.14 -3.96
CA CYS A 87 21.19 -1.08 -4.05
C CYS A 87 20.56 0.24 -4.46
N LEU A 88 20.40 1.14 -3.49
CA LEU A 88 20.00 2.51 -3.74
C LEU A 88 21.24 3.43 -3.69
N PRO A 89 21.37 4.40 -4.61
CA PRO A 89 22.44 5.38 -4.54
C PRO A 89 22.26 6.32 -3.35
N HIS A 90 23.34 6.98 -2.93
CA HIS A 90 23.24 8.05 -1.94
C HIS A 90 22.37 9.19 -2.51
N ALA A 91 21.27 9.49 -1.83
CA ALA A 91 20.31 10.51 -2.23
C ALA A 91 19.53 11.02 -1.01
N SER A 92 18.79 12.11 -1.16
CA SER A 92 17.86 12.56 -0.14
C SER A 92 16.68 11.59 0.00
N VAL A 93 16.01 11.60 1.15
CA VAL A 93 14.82 10.75 1.40
C VAL A 93 13.76 10.97 0.31
N ALA A 94 13.50 12.23 -0.07
CA ALA A 94 12.54 12.54 -1.13
C ALA A 94 12.94 11.93 -2.49
N GLN A 95 14.21 11.97 -2.86
CA GLN A 95 14.71 11.36 -4.09
C GLN A 95 14.61 9.84 -4.05
N ILE A 96 14.90 9.23 -2.89
CA ILE A 96 14.74 7.78 -2.70
C ILE A 96 13.27 7.37 -2.83
N LYS A 97 12.36 8.07 -2.18
CA LYS A 97 10.91 7.81 -2.28
C LYS A 97 10.41 7.93 -3.72
N GLN A 98 10.85 8.96 -4.45
CA GLN A 98 10.52 9.13 -5.86
C GLN A 98 11.07 7.98 -6.72
N ALA A 99 12.33 7.59 -6.51
CA ALA A 99 12.95 6.50 -7.27
C ALA A 99 12.35 5.11 -6.97
N THR A 100 11.82 4.91 -5.77
CA THR A 100 11.20 3.65 -5.33
C THR A 100 9.68 3.60 -5.49
N GLY A 101 9.05 4.72 -5.87
CA GLY A 101 7.60 4.81 -6.03
C GLY A 101 6.83 4.91 -4.71
N LEU A 102 7.47 5.40 -3.64
CA LEU A 102 6.90 5.58 -2.30
C LEU A 102 6.44 7.02 -2.01
N ASP A 103 6.62 7.94 -2.94
CA ASP A 103 6.07 9.29 -2.84
C ASP A 103 4.57 9.33 -3.16
N ALA A 104 3.88 10.36 -2.69
CA ALA A 104 2.43 10.49 -2.85
C ALA A 104 1.95 10.36 -4.29
N ALA A 105 2.66 10.95 -5.27
CA ALA A 105 2.28 10.91 -6.68
C ALA A 105 2.25 9.48 -7.25
N HIS A 106 3.25 8.67 -6.93
CA HIS A 106 3.29 7.27 -7.36
C HIS A 106 2.24 6.42 -6.66
N LEU A 107 1.96 6.68 -5.36
CA LEU A 107 0.90 5.99 -4.62
C LEU A 107 -0.49 6.29 -5.23
N VAL A 108 -0.76 7.55 -5.57
CA VAL A 108 -1.99 7.95 -6.28
C VAL A 108 -2.11 7.22 -7.62
N GLN A 109 -1.05 7.22 -8.42
CA GLN A 109 -1.03 6.54 -9.71
C GLN A 109 -1.30 5.04 -9.59
N ALA A 110 -0.69 4.39 -8.61
CA ALA A 110 -0.88 2.96 -8.36
C ALA A 110 -2.35 2.62 -8.04
N VAL A 111 -3.01 3.42 -7.20
CA VAL A 111 -4.43 3.25 -6.89
C VAL A 111 -5.30 3.51 -8.11
N GLN A 112 -5.06 4.59 -8.85
CA GLN A 112 -5.83 4.90 -10.07
C GLN A 112 -5.76 3.80 -11.10
N MET A 113 -4.57 3.25 -11.35
CA MET A 113 -4.39 2.12 -12.26
C MET A 113 -5.15 0.86 -11.79
N ALA A 114 -5.20 0.63 -10.49
CA ALA A 114 -5.93 -0.50 -9.90
C ALA A 114 -7.45 -0.34 -10.06
N VAL A 115 -7.97 0.86 -9.81
CA VAL A 115 -9.40 1.18 -9.97
C VAL A 115 -9.81 1.03 -11.44
N THR A 116 -9.08 1.62 -12.38
CA THR A 116 -9.37 1.54 -13.82
C THR A 116 -9.37 0.09 -14.34
N LYS A 117 -8.41 -0.73 -13.89
CA LYS A 117 -8.39 -2.16 -14.27
C LYS A 117 -9.56 -2.95 -13.66
N GLY A 118 -10.02 -2.58 -12.48
CA GLY A 118 -11.20 -3.19 -11.85
C GLY A 118 -12.49 -2.87 -12.59
N GLU A 119 -12.65 -1.66 -13.09
CA GLU A 119 -13.80 -1.25 -13.92
C GLU A 119 -13.83 -1.98 -15.27
N ASN A 120 -12.67 -2.28 -15.85
CA ASN A 120 -12.56 -3.01 -17.12
C ASN A 120 -12.81 -4.53 -17.00
N LEU A 121 -12.92 -5.07 -15.78
CA LEU A 121 -13.21 -6.48 -15.51
C LEU A 121 -14.72 -6.76 -15.31
N LEU A 122 -15.50 -5.73 -15.33
CA LEU A 122 -16.96 -5.79 -15.29
C LEU A 122 -17.54 -5.69 -16.70
#